data_d9268a5e70144a7061b96a45b6823953
#
_entry.id   d9268a5e70144a7061b96a45b6823953
#
_cell.length_a   1.000
_cell.length_b   1.000
_cell.length_c   1.000
_cell.angle_alpha   90.00
_cell.angle_beta   90.00
_cell.angle_gamma   90.00
#
_symmetry.space_group_name_H-M   'P 1'
#
loop_
_entity.id
_entity.type
_entity.pdbx_description
1 polymer ?
#
loop_
_entity_poly.entity_id
_entity_poly.type
_entity_poly.pdbx_seq_one_letter_code
_entity_poly.pdbx_strand_id
1 'polypeptide(L)'
;TDGDYQAIYVDTPGLHIEEKRAINRLMNRAANSSLSDVNLVFFLVDGTHWTKDDEMVLTKLQKSNFPVVLCVNKVDNVQDRNEVMLHMAEMSKKMDFVDVVPISAKQGKNIDVLRKHVRNHLPKATHHFPEEYVTDRSKQFMASEIVREKLMRFTGDELPYSVTVEIERFDYNPETDGFHINALILVERNG
;
A
#
# COMPACT_ATOMS: atom_id res chain seq x y z
N THR A 1 -13.03 -6.31 -5.85
CA THR A 1 -14.10 -7.26 -5.50
C THR A 1 -13.57 -8.68 -5.62
N ASP A 2 -13.98 -9.58 -4.73
CA ASP A 2 -13.63 -11.01 -4.73
C ASP A 2 -14.87 -11.79 -4.29
N GLY A 3 -15.72 -12.16 -5.26
CA GLY A 3 -17.06 -12.73 -5.02
C GLY A 3 -17.91 -11.78 -4.17
N ASP A 4 -18.44 -12.29 -3.06
CA ASP A 4 -19.30 -11.52 -2.13
C ASP A 4 -18.54 -10.48 -1.29
N TYR A 5 -17.22 -10.34 -1.46
CA TYR A 5 -16.39 -9.43 -0.69
C TYR A 5 -15.93 -8.25 -1.51
N GLN A 6 -16.08 -7.05 -0.97
CA GLN A 6 -15.51 -5.84 -1.54
C GLN A 6 -14.67 -5.11 -0.50
N ALA A 7 -13.36 -5.02 -0.74
CA ALA A 7 -12.44 -4.26 0.09
C ALA A 7 -12.02 -2.98 -0.66
N ILE A 8 -12.09 -1.86 0.04
CA ILE A 8 -11.61 -0.57 -0.47
C ILE A 8 -10.28 -0.28 0.21
N TYR A 9 -9.20 -0.33 -0.56
CA TYR A 9 -7.87 0.03 -0.07
C TYR A 9 -7.63 1.52 -0.25
N VAL A 10 -7.24 2.17 0.83
CA VAL A 10 -6.83 3.57 0.82
C VAL A 10 -5.33 3.63 1.02
N ASP A 11 -4.61 3.98 -0.04
CA ASP A 11 -3.18 4.19 0.04
C ASP A 11 -2.85 5.48 0.77
N THR A 12 -1.85 5.42 1.64
CA THR A 12 -1.30 6.60 2.30
C THR A 12 0.04 6.92 1.65
N PRO A 13 0.25 8.12 1.08
CA PRO A 13 1.53 8.48 0.49
C PRO A 13 2.67 8.25 1.48
N GLY A 14 3.77 7.66 0.99
CA GLY A 14 4.94 7.31 1.79
C GLY A 14 5.59 8.49 2.52
N LEU A 15 6.39 8.12 3.47
CA LEU A 15 7.04 8.87 4.53
C LEU A 15 7.97 9.98 4.05
N HIS A 16 7.52 11.22 4.02
CA HIS A 16 8.35 12.37 4.37
C HIS A 16 7.45 13.55 4.68
N ILE A 17 7.38 14.37 5.50
CA ILE A 17 6.65 15.64 5.75
C ILE A 17 5.13 15.63 5.47
N GLU A 18 4.64 14.90 4.46
CA GLU A 18 3.20 14.79 4.11
C GLU A 18 2.41 13.76 4.94
N GLU A 19 3.06 12.89 5.67
CA GLU A 19 2.45 11.80 6.45
C GLU A 19 1.55 12.27 7.56
N LYS A 20 1.94 13.34 8.24
CA LYS A 20 1.04 13.95 9.23
C LYS A 20 -0.32 14.25 8.59
N ARG A 21 -0.34 14.57 7.30
CA ARG A 21 -1.57 14.85 6.54
C ARG A 21 -2.29 13.59 6.07
N ALA A 22 -1.58 12.51 5.76
CA ALA A 22 -2.19 11.26 5.27
C ALA A 22 -2.87 10.49 6.40
N ILE A 23 -2.19 10.27 7.52
CA ILE A 23 -2.80 9.65 8.71
C ILE A 23 -3.89 10.57 9.30
N ASN A 24 -3.66 11.88 9.35
CA ASN A 24 -4.69 12.80 9.77
C ASN A 24 -5.89 12.83 8.79
N ARG A 25 -5.67 12.62 7.48
CA ARG A 25 -6.76 12.44 6.51
C ARG A 25 -7.55 11.15 6.74
N LEU A 26 -6.89 10.03 7.06
CA LEU A 26 -7.53 8.78 7.46
C LEU A 26 -8.37 8.99 8.73
N MET A 27 -7.78 9.59 9.76
CA MET A 27 -8.46 9.88 11.03
C MET A 27 -9.60 10.91 10.83
N ASN A 28 -9.40 11.92 9.99
CA ASN A 28 -10.43 12.92 9.68
C ASN A 28 -11.52 12.37 8.75
N ARG A 29 -11.20 11.44 7.84
CA ARG A 29 -12.22 10.73 7.05
C ARG A 29 -13.06 9.82 7.95
N ALA A 30 -12.46 9.11 8.90
CA ALA A 30 -13.19 8.34 9.90
C ALA A 30 -14.08 9.22 10.78
N ALA A 31 -13.73 10.49 11.00
CA ALA A 31 -14.51 11.43 11.80
C ALA A 31 -15.63 12.17 11.02
N ASN A 32 -15.52 12.30 9.69
CA ASN A 32 -16.32 13.26 8.92
C ASN A 32 -17.19 12.68 7.80
N SER A 33 -17.26 11.37 7.60
CA SER A 33 -18.07 10.82 6.51
C SER A 33 -18.87 9.58 6.89
N SER A 34 -19.99 9.36 6.19
CA SER A 34 -20.77 8.12 6.21
C SER A 34 -20.03 6.88 5.65
N LEU A 35 -18.77 7.05 5.20
CA LEU A 35 -17.76 6.01 4.96
C LEU A 35 -16.79 5.92 6.15
N SER A 36 -17.25 6.20 7.33
CA SER A 36 -16.49 6.65 8.49
C SER A 36 -15.65 5.58 9.18
N ASP A 37 -15.78 4.33 8.83
CA ASP A 37 -15.14 3.29 9.60
C ASP A 37 -14.04 2.59 8.81
N VAL A 38 -12.79 2.98 9.09
CA VAL A 38 -11.64 2.14 8.73
C VAL A 38 -11.81 0.83 9.50
N ASN A 39 -12.10 -0.24 8.78
CA ASN A 39 -12.36 -1.54 9.38
C ASN A 39 -11.08 -2.26 9.78
N LEU A 40 -9.96 -1.95 9.12
CA LEU A 40 -8.66 -2.54 9.39
C LEU A 40 -7.55 -1.63 8.88
N VAL A 41 -6.45 -1.54 9.63
CA VAL A 41 -5.22 -0.86 9.22
C VAL A 41 -4.12 -1.90 9.04
N PHE A 42 -3.44 -1.87 7.90
CA PHE A 42 -2.17 -2.55 7.72
C PHE A 42 -1.04 -1.55 7.96
N PHE A 43 -0.28 -1.76 9.02
CA PHE A 43 0.91 -0.98 9.31
C PHE A 43 2.14 -1.73 8.78
N LEU A 44 2.73 -1.23 7.69
CA LEU A 44 3.87 -1.86 7.03
C LEU A 44 5.18 -1.26 7.55
N VAL A 45 6.10 -2.14 7.97
CA VAL A 45 7.46 -1.79 8.37
C VAL A 45 8.49 -2.59 7.56
N ASP A 46 9.72 -2.08 7.43
CA ASP A 46 10.73 -2.66 6.55
C ASP A 46 11.64 -3.66 7.28
N GLY A 47 11.47 -4.94 7.05
CA GLY A 47 12.31 -6.00 7.59
C GLY A 47 12.41 -5.94 9.11
N THR A 48 13.63 -6.05 9.62
CA THR A 48 13.96 -5.93 11.05
C THR A 48 14.37 -4.50 11.45
N HIS A 49 14.16 -3.52 10.58
CA HIS A 49 14.50 -2.13 10.84
C HIS A 49 13.28 -1.37 11.38
N TRP A 50 13.45 -0.83 12.58
CA TRP A 50 12.45 0.05 13.20
C TRP A 50 12.97 1.48 13.26
N THR A 51 12.28 2.39 12.59
CA THR A 51 12.70 3.79 12.44
C THR A 51 11.96 4.71 13.40
N LYS A 52 12.43 5.97 13.49
CA LYS A 52 11.72 7.03 14.24
C LYS A 52 10.37 7.35 13.61
N ASP A 53 10.26 7.17 12.31
CA ASP A 53 9.02 7.41 11.58
C ASP A 53 7.99 6.32 11.91
N ASP A 54 8.42 5.06 12.00
CA ASP A 54 7.55 3.95 12.45
C ASP A 54 7.03 4.19 13.88
N GLU A 55 7.89 4.69 14.78
CA GLU A 55 7.51 5.03 16.14
C GLU A 55 6.49 6.18 16.20
N MET A 56 6.63 7.15 15.30
CA MET A 56 5.66 8.25 15.18
C MET A 56 4.30 7.76 14.67
N VAL A 57 4.28 6.86 13.69
CA VAL A 57 3.06 6.23 13.17
C VAL A 57 2.41 5.40 14.27
N LEU A 58 3.18 4.55 14.95
CA LEU A 58 2.72 3.73 16.06
C LEU A 58 2.03 4.57 17.15
N THR A 59 2.67 5.68 17.57
CA THR A 59 2.12 6.57 18.59
C THR A 59 0.74 7.13 18.20
N LYS A 60 0.50 7.33 16.91
CA LYS A 60 -0.82 7.77 16.41
C LYS A 60 -1.83 6.62 16.39
N LEU A 61 -1.39 5.44 15.94
CA LEU A 61 -2.25 4.26 15.91
C LEU A 61 -2.68 3.84 17.31
N GLN A 62 -1.81 3.94 18.31
CA GLN A 62 -2.15 3.71 19.74
C GLN A 62 -3.24 4.63 20.27
N LYS A 63 -3.39 5.82 19.70
CA LYS A 63 -4.45 6.79 20.06
C LYS A 63 -5.74 6.58 19.27
N SER A 64 -5.74 5.67 18.32
CA SER A 64 -6.92 5.31 17.54
C SER A 64 -7.53 4.01 18.08
N ASN A 65 -8.81 3.80 17.75
CA ASN A 65 -9.51 2.55 18.07
C ASN A 65 -9.54 1.58 16.87
N PHE A 66 -8.69 1.80 15.88
CA PHE A 66 -8.66 0.94 14.69
C PHE A 66 -8.02 -0.41 15.02
N PRO A 67 -8.57 -1.53 14.52
CA PRO A 67 -7.84 -2.80 14.51
C PRO A 67 -6.63 -2.67 13.57
N VAL A 68 -5.44 -3.02 14.07
CA VAL A 68 -4.17 -2.87 13.35
C VAL A 68 -3.50 -4.21 13.21
N VAL A 69 -3.13 -4.58 11.99
CA VAL A 69 -2.21 -5.68 11.71
C VAL A 69 -0.84 -5.09 11.37
N LEU A 70 0.18 -5.48 12.12
CA LEU A 70 1.57 -5.11 11.82
C LEU A 70 2.12 -6.04 10.74
N CYS A 71 2.55 -5.49 9.62
CA CYS A 71 3.13 -6.23 8.51
C CYS A 71 4.65 -5.99 8.46
N VAL A 72 5.45 -6.97 8.88
CA VAL A 72 6.91 -6.94 8.75
C VAL A 72 7.25 -7.35 7.32
N ASN A 73 7.45 -6.35 6.44
CA ASN A 73 7.64 -6.57 5.00
C ASN A 73 9.13 -6.75 4.66
N LYS A 74 9.40 -7.21 3.43
CA LYS A 74 10.74 -7.48 2.88
C LYS A 74 11.52 -8.56 3.65
N VAL A 75 10.82 -9.51 4.26
CA VAL A 75 11.50 -10.63 4.96
C VAL A 75 12.32 -11.53 4.02
N ASP A 76 12.18 -11.36 2.71
CA ASP A 76 13.03 -11.97 1.71
C ASP A 76 14.47 -11.42 1.70
N ASN A 77 14.71 -10.23 2.24
CA ASN A 77 16.02 -9.61 2.38
C ASN A 77 16.72 -10.00 3.69
N VAL A 78 16.01 -10.61 4.65
CA VAL A 78 16.58 -11.02 5.93
C VAL A 78 17.06 -12.47 5.84
N GLN A 79 18.35 -12.70 6.08
CA GLN A 79 18.96 -14.03 5.95
C GLN A 79 18.59 -14.95 7.11
N ASP A 80 18.58 -14.44 8.34
CA ASP A 80 18.25 -15.21 9.53
C ASP A 80 16.77 -15.07 9.91
N ARG A 81 16.05 -16.18 9.80
CA ARG A 81 14.64 -16.24 10.21
C ARG A 81 14.44 -15.99 11.71
N ASN A 82 15.41 -16.32 12.55
CA ASN A 82 15.32 -16.09 13.99
C ASN A 82 15.34 -14.59 14.29
N GLU A 83 16.10 -13.81 13.53
CA GLU A 83 16.12 -12.36 13.64
C GLU A 83 14.71 -11.77 13.39
N VAL A 84 14.03 -12.24 12.34
CA VAL A 84 12.65 -11.82 12.06
C VAL A 84 11.71 -12.18 13.22
N MET A 85 11.83 -13.40 13.76
CA MET A 85 10.98 -13.87 14.87
C MET A 85 11.20 -13.05 16.14
N LEU A 86 12.45 -12.76 16.48
CA LEU A 86 12.81 -11.93 17.64
C LEU A 86 12.27 -10.51 17.47
N HIS A 87 12.47 -9.92 16.30
CA HIS A 87 11.94 -8.60 15.98
C HIS A 87 10.40 -8.54 16.10
N MET A 88 9.70 -9.52 15.54
CA MET A 88 8.24 -9.61 15.67
C MET A 88 7.80 -9.72 17.13
N ALA A 89 8.50 -10.51 17.94
CA ALA A 89 8.21 -10.66 19.37
C ALA A 89 8.45 -9.38 20.17
N GLU A 90 9.39 -8.54 19.76
CA GLU A 90 9.59 -7.21 20.34
C GLU A 90 8.51 -6.23 19.90
N MET A 91 8.19 -6.21 18.61
CA MET A 91 7.19 -5.30 18.06
C MET A 91 5.79 -5.59 18.60
N SER A 92 5.44 -6.87 18.79
CA SER A 92 4.14 -7.27 19.35
C SER A 92 3.86 -6.70 20.74
N LYS A 93 4.89 -6.30 21.48
CA LYS A 93 4.76 -5.69 22.83
C LYS A 93 4.45 -4.18 22.77
N LYS A 94 4.65 -3.55 21.62
CA LYS A 94 4.51 -2.09 21.49
C LYS A 94 3.04 -1.63 21.45
N MET A 95 2.14 -2.48 20.98
CA MET A 95 0.71 -2.19 20.86
C MET A 95 -0.08 -3.51 20.86
N ASP A 96 -1.35 -3.45 21.21
CA ASP A 96 -2.30 -4.57 21.03
C ASP A 96 -2.68 -4.68 19.54
N PHE A 97 -1.80 -5.32 18.76
CA PHE A 97 -2.05 -5.61 17.35
C PHE A 97 -3.02 -6.79 17.22
N VAL A 98 -3.88 -6.73 16.21
CA VAL A 98 -4.71 -7.88 15.82
C VAL A 98 -3.84 -9.07 15.44
N ASP A 99 -2.75 -8.80 14.75
CA ASP A 99 -1.73 -9.80 14.38
C ASP A 99 -0.41 -9.12 14.00
N VAL A 100 0.68 -9.87 14.01
CA VAL A 100 2.00 -9.47 13.51
C VAL A 100 2.43 -10.46 12.45
N VAL A 101 2.43 -10.05 11.19
CA VAL A 101 2.60 -10.95 10.04
C VAL A 101 3.89 -10.63 9.28
N PRO A 102 4.82 -11.60 9.17
CA PRO A 102 6.00 -11.44 8.32
C PRO A 102 5.61 -11.67 6.86
N ILE A 103 5.84 -10.69 6.00
CA ILE A 103 5.47 -10.75 4.59
C ILE A 103 6.64 -10.45 3.66
N SER A 104 6.55 -10.92 2.43
CA SER A 104 7.28 -10.37 1.30
C SER A 104 6.29 -9.99 0.22
N ALA A 105 6.01 -8.70 0.09
CA ALA A 105 5.13 -8.20 -0.96
C ALA A 105 5.70 -8.51 -2.35
N LYS A 106 7.04 -8.44 -2.50
CA LYS A 106 7.76 -8.76 -3.75
C LYS A 106 7.55 -10.20 -4.21
N GLN A 107 7.57 -11.15 -3.26
CA GLN A 107 7.45 -12.58 -3.56
C GLN A 107 6.03 -13.14 -3.34
N GLY A 108 5.09 -12.31 -2.88
CA GLY A 108 3.73 -12.74 -2.55
C GLY A 108 3.63 -13.62 -1.28
N LYS A 109 4.69 -13.68 -0.45
CA LYS A 109 4.72 -14.53 0.74
C LYS A 109 3.80 -13.98 1.83
N ASN A 110 2.94 -14.86 2.37
CA ASN A 110 1.96 -14.58 3.43
C ASN A 110 0.93 -13.49 3.09
N ILE A 111 0.74 -13.17 1.80
CA ILE A 111 -0.31 -12.22 1.37
C ILE A 111 -1.71 -12.81 1.57
N ASP A 112 -1.84 -14.14 1.50
CA ASP A 112 -3.07 -14.85 1.79
C ASP A 112 -3.53 -14.67 3.25
N VAL A 113 -2.59 -14.54 4.20
CA VAL A 113 -2.88 -14.22 5.61
C VAL A 113 -3.51 -12.83 5.71
N LEU A 114 -2.94 -11.84 5.00
CA LEU A 114 -3.52 -10.49 4.98
C LEU A 114 -4.93 -10.49 4.36
N ARG A 115 -5.15 -11.26 3.30
CA ARG A 115 -6.50 -11.41 2.70
C ARG A 115 -7.52 -11.99 3.69
N LYS A 116 -7.11 -12.94 4.53
CA LYS A 116 -7.98 -13.47 5.60
C LYS A 116 -8.33 -12.40 6.62
N HIS A 117 -7.36 -11.58 7.06
CA HIS A 117 -7.64 -10.46 7.95
C HIS A 117 -8.60 -9.47 7.33
N VAL A 118 -8.44 -9.12 6.04
CA VAL A 118 -9.41 -8.26 5.33
C VAL A 118 -10.81 -8.86 5.42
N ARG A 119 -11.00 -10.11 4.97
CA ARG A 119 -12.32 -10.75 4.97
C ARG A 119 -12.97 -10.81 6.35
N ASN A 120 -12.17 -11.04 7.40
CA ASN A 120 -12.68 -11.14 8.77
C ASN A 120 -13.12 -9.78 9.36
N HIS A 121 -12.60 -8.66 8.82
CA HIS A 121 -12.90 -7.31 9.31
C HIS A 121 -13.85 -6.53 8.40
N LEU A 122 -14.24 -7.08 7.26
CA LEU A 122 -15.24 -6.45 6.39
C LEU A 122 -16.62 -6.51 7.05
N PRO A 123 -17.36 -5.38 7.08
CA PRO A 123 -18.72 -5.36 7.57
C PRO A 123 -19.66 -6.07 6.59
N LYS A 124 -20.76 -6.61 7.11
CA LYS A 124 -21.86 -7.09 6.26
C LYS A 124 -22.63 -5.88 5.71
N ALA A 125 -22.34 -5.52 4.50
CA ALA A 125 -22.93 -4.37 3.80
C ALA A 125 -23.08 -4.66 2.30
N THR A 126 -23.84 -3.85 1.61
CA THR A 126 -23.87 -3.87 0.13
C THR A 126 -22.56 -3.34 -0.42
N HIS A 127 -22.18 -3.80 -1.61
CA HIS A 127 -21.00 -3.28 -2.31
C HIS A 127 -21.19 -1.79 -2.60
N HIS A 128 -20.13 -1.00 -2.36
CA HIS A 128 -20.14 0.45 -2.59
C HIS A 128 -19.87 0.80 -4.05
N PHE A 129 -19.19 -0.08 -4.78
CA PHE A 129 -18.80 0.12 -6.18
C PHE A 129 -19.23 -1.07 -7.04
N PRO A 130 -19.47 -0.87 -8.35
CA PRO A 130 -19.66 -1.96 -9.30
C PRO A 130 -18.48 -2.95 -9.28
N GLU A 131 -18.72 -4.21 -9.62
CA GLU A 131 -17.70 -5.26 -9.54
C GLU A 131 -16.48 -5.01 -10.45
N GLU A 132 -16.72 -4.40 -11.61
CA GLU A 132 -15.70 -4.03 -12.60
C GLU A 132 -14.85 -2.81 -12.16
N TYR A 133 -15.23 -2.14 -11.10
CA TYR A 133 -14.54 -0.94 -10.63
C TYR A 133 -13.30 -1.32 -9.83
N VAL A 134 -12.11 -1.07 -10.39
CA VAL A 134 -10.82 -1.48 -9.79
C VAL A 134 -10.16 -0.32 -9.04
N THR A 135 -10.31 0.92 -9.53
CA THR A 135 -9.64 2.09 -8.98
C THR A 135 -10.40 3.36 -9.33
N ASP A 136 -10.25 4.39 -8.50
CA ASP A 136 -10.74 5.76 -8.76
C ASP A 136 -9.80 6.59 -9.67
N ARG A 137 -8.66 5.99 -10.05
CA ARG A 137 -7.67 6.66 -10.89
C ARG A 137 -8.02 6.56 -12.37
N SER A 138 -7.58 7.57 -13.15
CA SER A 138 -7.78 7.56 -14.60
C SER A 138 -6.98 6.43 -15.28
N LYS A 139 -7.43 6.03 -16.47
CA LYS A 139 -6.69 5.06 -17.30
C LYS A 139 -5.28 5.56 -17.65
N GLN A 140 -5.10 6.87 -17.85
CA GLN A 140 -3.78 7.49 -18.09
C GLN A 140 -2.87 7.31 -16.87
N PHE A 141 -3.38 7.55 -15.66
CA PHE A 141 -2.62 7.32 -14.43
C PHE A 141 -2.21 5.86 -14.30
N MET A 142 -3.12 4.92 -14.53
CA MET A 142 -2.79 3.50 -14.49
C MET A 142 -1.72 3.12 -15.52
N ALA A 143 -1.79 3.68 -16.72
CA ALA A 143 -0.78 3.47 -17.75
C ALA A 143 0.60 4.01 -17.33
N SER A 144 0.65 5.23 -16.75
CA SER A 144 1.91 5.80 -16.24
C SER A 144 2.56 4.93 -15.17
N GLU A 145 1.76 4.41 -14.22
CA GLU A 145 2.27 3.53 -13.16
C GLU A 145 2.75 2.18 -13.70
N ILE A 146 2.08 1.59 -14.69
CA ILE A 146 2.54 0.37 -15.34
C ILE A 146 3.89 0.60 -16.06
N VAL A 147 4.04 1.72 -16.76
CA VAL A 147 5.31 2.08 -17.43
C VAL A 147 6.40 2.28 -16.38
N ARG A 148 6.10 3.02 -15.29
CA ARG A 148 7.04 3.25 -14.18
C ARG A 148 7.48 1.94 -13.52
N GLU A 149 6.54 1.05 -13.23
CA GLU A 149 6.84 -0.29 -12.67
C GLU A 149 7.81 -1.08 -13.57
N LYS A 150 7.54 -1.10 -14.87
CA LYS A 150 8.40 -1.82 -15.83
C LYS A 150 9.79 -1.21 -15.89
N LEU A 151 9.91 0.11 -15.96
CA LEU A 151 11.19 0.80 -15.93
C LEU A 151 11.99 0.41 -14.68
N MET A 152 11.40 0.52 -13.50
CA MET A 152 12.08 0.16 -12.24
C MET A 152 12.49 -1.31 -12.18
N ARG A 153 11.68 -2.22 -12.73
CA ARG A 153 12.03 -3.65 -12.78
C ARG A 153 13.16 -3.98 -13.74
N PHE A 154 13.24 -3.30 -14.90
CA PHE A 154 14.25 -3.57 -15.92
C PHE A 154 15.58 -2.89 -15.63
N THR A 155 15.57 -1.75 -14.95
CA THR A 155 16.77 -0.96 -14.68
C THR A 155 17.35 -1.21 -13.28
N GLY A 156 16.62 -1.89 -12.40
CA GLY A 156 17.06 -2.20 -11.05
C GLY A 156 17.46 -0.95 -10.26
N ASP A 157 18.61 -1.03 -9.58
CA ASP A 157 19.15 0.06 -8.76
C ASP A 157 19.83 1.18 -9.58
N GLU A 158 19.87 1.05 -10.92
CA GLU A 158 20.52 2.03 -11.81
C GLU A 158 19.67 3.29 -12.04
N LEU A 159 18.35 3.21 -11.82
CA LEU A 159 17.48 4.37 -11.86
C LEU A 159 17.22 4.91 -10.44
N PRO A 160 17.37 6.22 -10.25
CA PRO A 160 16.99 6.85 -8.98
C PRO A 160 15.49 6.64 -8.71
N TYR A 161 15.11 6.59 -7.43
CA TYR A 161 13.71 6.48 -6.97
C TYR A 161 12.79 7.61 -7.48
N SER A 162 13.34 8.62 -8.13
CA SER A 162 12.69 9.82 -8.68
C SER A 162 12.44 9.72 -10.18
N VAL A 163 11.89 8.59 -10.65
CA VAL A 163 11.38 8.49 -12.02
C VAL A 163 9.90 8.87 -12.03
N THR A 164 9.58 9.90 -12.80
CA THR A 164 8.20 10.31 -13.07
C THR A 164 7.84 9.96 -14.50
N VAL A 165 6.65 9.41 -14.70
CA VAL A 165 6.12 9.10 -16.04
C VAL A 165 4.87 9.93 -16.26
N GLU A 166 4.88 10.76 -17.28
CA GLU A 166 3.75 11.58 -17.70
C GLU A 166 3.17 11.05 -19.00
N ILE A 167 1.86 10.90 -19.08
CA ILE A 167 1.19 10.49 -20.31
C ILE A 167 0.80 11.73 -21.11
N GLU A 168 1.49 11.95 -22.23
CA GLU A 168 1.22 13.08 -23.13
C GLU A 168 0.07 12.79 -24.11
N ARG A 169 -0.09 11.52 -24.49
CA ARG A 169 -1.13 11.09 -25.44
C ARG A 169 -1.73 9.77 -25.01
N PHE A 170 -3.06 9.64 -25.10
CA PHE A 170 -3.79 8.44 -24.73
C PHE A 170 -5.02 8.29 -25.62
N ASP A 171 -4.85 7.73 -26.82
CA ASP A 171 -5.89 7.61 -27.83
C ASP A 171 -6.34 6.16 -27.99
N TYR A 172 -7.63 5.93 -27.94
CA TYR A 172 -8.22 4.65 -28.24
C TYR A 172 -8.31 4.43 -29.75
N ASN A 173 -7.84 3.27 -30.23
CA ASN A 173 -8.01 2.84 -31.61
C ASN A 173 -9.06 1.71 -31.68
N PRO A 174 -10.25 2.00 -32.25
CA PRO A 174 -11.32 1.02 -32.34
C PRO A 174 -11.04 -0.13 -33.30
N GLU A 175 -10.15 0.05 -34.28
CA GLU A 175 -9.81 -1.00 -35.24
C GLU A 175 -8.98 -2.13 -34.62
N THR A 176 -8.14 -1.80 -33.62
CA THR A 176 -7.24 -2.74 -32.95
C THR A 176 -7.72 -3.08 -31.54
N ASP A 177 -8.81 -2.47 -31.06
CA ASP A 177 -9.25 -2.51 -29.67
C ASP A 177 -8.12 -2.18 -28.67
N GLY A 178 -7.29 -1.21 -29.01
CA GLY A 178 -6.08 -0.86 -28.29
C GLY A 178 -5.94 0.62 -28.04
N PHE A 179 -4.93 0.99 -27.24
CA PHE A 179 -4.58 2.37 -26.96
C PHE A 179 -3.24 2.74 -27.58
N HIS A 180 -3.19 3.90 -28.21
CA HIS A 180 -1.93 4.53 -28.60
C HIS A 180 -1.50 5.48 -27.47
N ILE A 181 -0.34 5.20 -26.86
CA ILE A 181 0.13 5.89 -25.67
C ILE A 181 1.50 6.50 -25.91
N ASN A 182 1.63 7.82 -25.74
CA ASN A 182 2.93 8.49 -25.66
C ASN A 182 3.21 8.83 -24.21
N ALA A 183 4.37 8.40 -23.71
CA ALA A 183 4.79 8.64 -22.34
C ALA A 183 6.12 9.39 -22.31
N LEU A 184 6.18 10.48 -21.53
CA LEU A 184 7.39 11.20 -21.21
C LEU A 184 7.97 10.64 -19.91
N ILE A 185 9.24 10.24 -19.93
CA ILE A 185 9.95 9.71 -18.76
C ILE A 185 10.92 10.79 -18.26
N LEU A 186 10.65 11.30 -17.07
CA LEU A 186 11.48 12.28 -16.39
C LEU A 186 12.35 11.56 -15.34
N VAL A 187 13.65 11.79 -15.40
CA VAL A 187 14.63 11.20 -14.48
C VAL A 187 15.43 12.33 -13.84
N GLU A 188 15.38 12.41 -12.49
CA GLU A 188 16.28 13.34 -11.80
C GLU A 188 17.71 12.83 -11.88
N ARG A 189 18.62 13.69 -12.35
CA ARG A 189 20.06 13.45 -12.23
C ARG A 189 20.52 13.98 -10.88
N ASN A 190 21.07 13.11 -10.05
CA ASN A 190 21.96 13.56 -8.99
C ASN A 190 23.20 14.17 -9.65
N GLY A 191 23.35 15.50 -9.51
CA GLY A 191 24.51 16.22 -10.02
C GLY A 191 25.78 15.93 -9.20
#